data_204a8b7d695f9111824ad6e8ec89bf19
#
_entry.id   204a8b7d695f9111824ad6e8ec89bf19
#
_cell.length_a   1.000
_cell.length_b   1.000
_cell.length_c   1.000
_cell.angle_alpha   90.00
_cell.angle_beta   90.00
_cell.angle_gamma   90.00
#
_symmetry.space_group_name_H-M   'P 1'
#
loop_
_entity.id
_entity.type
_entity.pdbx_description
1 polymer ?
#
loop_
_entity_poly.entity_id
_entity_poly.type
_entity_poly.pdbx_seq_one_letter_code
_entity_poly.pdbx_strand_id
1 'polypeptide(L)'
;MKSKTQKLKKGLYIVSTPIGNLKDITFRAIDILKKSDIILCEDTRNSKKLLTHYEIKSKLVSYHKFNERKISKEIFSEIHKYNIISLISDAGTPVISDPGKILIKECVLKNMPIVPIPGVSSVTATASI
;
A
#
# COMPACT_ATOMS: atom_id res chain seq x y z
N MET A 1 -23.99 10.45 -5.68
CA MET A 1 -22.64 11.08 -5.75
C MET A 1 -22.08 10.87 -7.14
N LYS A 2 -21.75 11.93 -7.85
CA LYS A 2 -21.05 11.81 -9.14
C LYS A 2 -19.60 11.42 -8.86
N SER A 3 -19.17 10.27 -9.33
CA SER A 3 -17.78 9.85 -9.36
C SER A 3 -17.01 10.80 -10.28
N LYS A 4 -16.44 11.86 -9.72
CA LYS A 4 -15.40 12.60 -10.43
C LYS A 4 -14.20 11.68 -10.50
N THR A 5 -13.77 11.36 -11.71
CA THR A 5 -12.48 10.69 -11.97
C THR A 5 -11.38 11.65 -11.48
N GLN A 6 -11.10 11.61 -10.19
CA GLN A 6 -10.04 12.42 -9.62
C GLN A 6 -8.72 11.86 -10.12
N LYS A 7 -7.96 12.69 -10.83
CA LYS A 7 -6.58 12.37 -11.18
C LYS A 7 -5.82 12.10 -9.88
N LEU A 8 -5.25 10.90 -9.76
CA LEU A 8 -4.50 10.52 -8.57
C LEU A 8 -3.30 11.46 -8.40
N LYS A 9 -3.13 11.95 -7.19
CA LYS A 9 -1.98 12.78 -6.81
C LYS A 9 -0.76 11.90 -6.60
N LYS A 10 0.40 12.41 -6.95
CA LYS A 10 1.68 11.79 -6.58
C LYS A 10 1.74 11.63 -5.06
N GLY A 11 2.10 10.44 -4.60
CA GLY A 11 2.18 10.19 -3.16
C GLY A 11 2.37 8.72 -2.78
N LEU A 12 2.44 8.52 -1.48
CA LEU A 12 2.41 7.21 -0.82
C LEU A 12 0.98 6.87 -0.43
N TYR A 13 0.50 5.74 -0.89
CA TYR A 13 -0.83 5.21 -0.61
C TYR A 13 -0.73 4.04 0.36
N ILE A 14 -1.33 4.18 1.52
CA ILE A 14 -1.40 3.11 2.53
C ILE A 14 -2.68 2.33 2.28
N VAL A 15 -2.56 1.14 1.71
CA VAL A 15 -3.71 0.39 1.18
C VAL A 15 -4.04 -0.80 2.05
N SER A 16 -5.26 -0.84 2.58
CA SER A 16 -5.77 -2.00 3.33
C SER A 16 -6.09 -3.15 2.39
N THR A 17 -5.70 -4.36 2.80
CA THR A 17 -5.89 -5.60 2.06
C THR A 17 -6.71 -6.62 2.87
N PRO A 18 -7.26 -7.67 2.26
CA PRO A 18 -8.08 -8.67 2.95
C PRO A 18 -7.37 -9.32 4.14
N ILE A 19 -8.15 -9.71 5.14
CA ILE A 19 -7.70 -10.40 6.37
C ILE A 19 -8.09 -11.89 6.41
N GLY A 20 -8.38 -12.50 5.28
CA GLY A 20 -8.74 -13.92 5.17
C GLY A 20 -9.68 -14.24 4.02
N ASN A 21 -10.45 -13.25 3.55
CA ASN A 21 -11.32 -13.42 2.40
C ASN A 21 -10.93 -12.40 1.31
N LEU A 22 -10.52 -12.88 0.14
CA LEU A 22 -10.09 -12.04 -0.98
C LEU A 22 -11.15 -11.01 -1.43
N LYS A 23 -12.43 -11.25 -1.14
CA LYS A 23 -13.52 -10.32 -1.46
C LYS A 23 -13.54 -9.10 -0.54
N ASP A 24 -12.88 -9.14 0.61
CA ASP A 24 -12.84 -8.05 1.56
C ASP A 24 -11.78 -7.00 1.19
N ILE A 25 -11.88 -6.52 -0.03
CA ILE A 25 -11.07 -5.43 -0.57
C ILE A 25 -11.98 -4.39 -1.21
N THR A 26 -11.66 -3.12 -1.05
CA THR A 26 -12.45 -2.06 -1.67
C THR A 26 -12.15 -1.91 -3.16
N PHE A 27 -13.13 -1.48 -3.95
CA PHE A 27 -12.91 -1.12 -5.35
C PHE A 27 -11.83 -0.05 -5.50
N ARG A 28 -11.80 0.92 -4.59
CA ARG A 28 -10.80 1.98 -4.57
C ARG A 28 -9.38 1.43 -4.34
N ALA A 29 -9.23 0.45 -3.45
CA ALA A 29 -7.95 -0.23 -3.23
C ALA A 29 -7.45 -0.92 -4.50
N ILE A 30 -8.33 -1.66 -5.19
CA ILE A 30 -7.99 -2.32 -6.46
C ILE A 30 -7.54 -1.29 -7.51
N ASP A 31 -8.27 -0.20 -7.66
CA ASP A 31 -7.92 0.87 -8.62
C ASP A 31 -6.56 1.50 -8.33
N ILE A 32 -6.28 1.79 -7.06
CA ILE A 32 -4.99 2.35 -6.64
C ILE A 32 -3.85 1.36 -6.93
N LEU A 33 -4.02 0.10 -6.55
CA LEU A 33 -3.01 -0.92 -6.77
C LEU A 33 -2.72 -1.14 -8.26
N LYS A 34 -3.74 -1.11 -9.12
CA LYS A 34 -3.58 -1.20 -10.58
C LYS A 34 -2.82 -0.01 -11.18
N LYS A 35 -2.91 1.16 -10.57
CA LYS A 35 -2.26 2.40 -11.02
C LYS A 35 -0.92 2.68 -10.34
N SER A 36 -0.51 1.82 -9.41
CA SER A 36 0.76 1.98 -8.70
C SER A 36 1.95 1.67 -9.61
N ASP A 37 2.97 2.50 -9.55
CA ASP A 37 4.26 2.25 -10.20
C ASP A 37 5.00 1.13 -9.50
N ILE A 38 4.92 1.13 -8.15
CA ILE A 38 5.42 0.06 -7.30
C ILE A 38 4.46 -0.22 -6.14
N ILE A 39 4.42 -1.47 -5.71
CA ILE A 39 3.71 -1.92 -4.53
C ILE A 39 4.73 -2.52 -3.56
N LEU A 40 4.85 -1.91 -2.40
CA LEU A 40 5.70 -2.38 -1.32
C LEU A 40 4.89 -3.35 -0.45
N CYS A 41 5.44 -4.52 -0.19
CA CYS A 41 4.79 -5.55 0.61
C CYS A 41 5.80 -6.36 1.42
N GLU A 42 5.36 -6.91 2.55
CA GLU A 42 6.23 -7.67 3.43
C GLU A 42 6.64 -9.01 2.81
N ASP A 43 5.67 -9.83 2.43
CA ASP A 43 5.90 -11.09 1.72
C ASP A 43 5.35 -11.02 0.28
N THR A 44 6.26 -10.96 -0.69
CA THR A 44 5.90 -10.89 -2.11
C THR A 44 5.13 -12.12 -2.60
N ARG A 45 5.37 -13.29 -2.02
CA ARG A 45 4.68 -14.54 -2.40
C ARG A 45 3.21 -14.49 -2.00
N ASN A 46 2.95 -13.98 -0.79
CA ASN A 46 1.60 -13.85 -0.27
C ASN A 46 0.83 -12.75 -1.03
N SER A 47 1.45 -11.59 -1.20
CA SER A 47 0.85 -10.47 -1.93
C SER A 47 0.59 -10.80 -3.41
N LYS A 48 1.45 -11.60 -4.03
CA LYS A 48 1.29 -12.02 -5.43
C LYS A 48 -0.03 -12.77 -5.66
N LYS A 49 -0.51 -13.56 -4.68
CA LYS A 49 -1.81 -14.25 -4.78
C LYS A 49 -2.96 -13.25 -4.93
N LEU A 50 -2.96 -12.21 -4.11
CA LEU A 50 -3.96 -11.14 -4.16
C LEU A 50 -3.89 -10.40 -5.51
N LEU A 51 -2.68 -10.00 -5.92
CA LEU A 51 -2.50 -9.23 -7.14
C LEU A 51 -2.91 -10.03 -8.38
N THR A 52 -2.56 -11.31 -8.44
CA THR A 52 -2.97 -12.21 -9.53
C THR A 52 -4.49 -12.37 -9.58
N HIS A 53 -5.15 -12.55 -8.45
CA HIS A 53 -6.60 -12.69 -8.36
C HIS A 53 -7.35 -11.48 -8.95
N TYR A 54 -6.85 -10.27 -8.72
CA TYR A 54 -7.45 -9.03 -9.22
C TYR A 54 -6.81 -8.49 -10.50
N GLU A 55 -5.95 -9.29 -11.15
CA GLU A 55 -5.26 -8.91 -12.39
C GLU A 55 -4.46 -7.58 -12.25
N ILE A 56 -3.80 -7.40 -11.10
CA ILE A 56 -2.94 -6.27 -10.83
C ILE A 56 -1.52 -6.60 -11.27
N LYS A 57 -0.99 -5.84 -12.23
CA LYS A 57 0.31 -6.09 -12.88
C LYS A 57 1.43 -5.19 -12.37
N SER A 58 1.17 -4.36 -11.39
CA SER A 58 2.14 -3.44 -10.81
C SER A 58 3.33 -4.18 -10.20
N LYS A 59 4.50 -3.57 -10.25
CA LYS A 59 5.74 -4.15 -9.73
C LYS A 59 5.67 -4.33 -8.22
N LEU A 60 5.90 -5.55 -7.73
CA LEU A 60 6.06 -5.84 -6.30
C LEU A 60 7.51 -5.62 -5.87
N VAL A 61 7.67 -4.99 -4.72
CA VAL A 61 8.97 -4.80 -4.07
C VAL A 61 8.85 -5.27 -2.63
N SER A 62 9.75 -6.16 -2.22
CA SER A 62 9.83 -6.62 -0.84
C SER A 62 10.24 -5.48 0.08
N TYR A 63 9.43 -5.23 1.11
CA TYR A 63 9.62 -4.16 2.08
C TYR A 63 9.25 -4.67 3.47
N HIS A 64 10.24 -4.99 4.28
CA HIS A 64 10.06 -5.60 5.59
C HIS A 64 11.02 -4.97 6.62
N LYS A 65 10.86 -5.35 7.86
CA LYS A 65 11.61 -4.84 9.01
C LYS A 65 13.15 -4.82 8.80
N PHE A 66 13.67 -5.79 8.06
CA PHE A 66 15.13 -5.93 7.88
C PHE A 66 15.69 -5.15 6.69
N ASN A 67 14.85 -4.73 5.73
CA ASN A 67 15.32 -4.00 4.54
C ASN A 67 14.68 -2.60 4.38
N GLU A 68 13.76 -2.21 5.25
CA GLU A 68 12.98 -0.97 5.10
C GLU A 68 13.86 0.29 4.99
N ARG A 69 14.98 0.36 5.70
CA ARG A 69 15.92 1.50 5.60
C ARG A 69 16.56 1.59 4.22
N LYS A 70 17.04 0.46 3.71
CA LYS A 70 17.69 0.37 2.40
C LYS A 70 16.72 0.72 1.29
N ILE A 71 15.56 0.06 1.29
CA ILE A 71 14.53 0.24 0.25
C ILE A 71 13.96 1.66 0.28
N SER A 72 13.70 2.23 1.46
CA SER A 72 13.25 3.62 1.56
C SER A 72 14.28 4.58 0.95
N LYS A 73 15.56 4.40 1.25
CA LYS A 73 16.61 5.21 0.67
C LYS A 73 16.69 5.10 -0.86
N GLU A 74 16.58 3.89 -1.39
CA GLU A 74 16.55 3.63 -2.84
C GLU A 74 15.35 4.32 -3.51
N ILE A 75 14.15 4.17 -2.94
CA ILE A 75 12.94 4.81 -3.45
C ILE A 75 13.09 6.33 -3.50
N PHE A 76 13.55 6.95 -2.42
CA PHE A 76 13.70 8.39 -2.36
C PHE A 76 14.84 8.94 -3.21
N SER A 77 15.88 8.16 -3.47
CA SER A 77 16.92 8.54 -4.44
C SER A 77 16.40 8.62 -5.87
N GLU A 78 15.36 7.85 -6.18
CA GLU A 78 14.74 7.75 -7.50
C GLU A 78 13.28 8.25 -7.51
N ILE A 79 12.89 9.06 -6.54
CA ILE A 79 11.50 9.46 -6.32
C ILE A 79 10.85 10.16 -7.54
N HIS A 80 11.65 10.74 -8.41
CA HIS A 80 11.17 11.35 -9.65
C HIS A 80 10.61 10.34 -10.66
N LYS A 81 10.97 9.04 -10.53
CA LYS A 81 10.48 7.96 -11.38
C LYS A 81 9.08 7.48 -10.99
N TYR A 82 8.62 7.83 -9.78
CA TYR A 82 7.39 7.31 -9.21
C TYR A 82 6.34 8.40 -9.04
N ASN A 83 5.10 8.10 -9.41
CA ASN A 83 3.94 8.92 -9.12
C ASN A 83 3.11 8.31 -7.98
N ILE A 84 2.83 7.01 -8.07
CA ILE A 84 2.01 6.29 -7.11
C ILE A 84 2.81 5.13 -6.52
N ILE A 85 3.11 5.25 -5.24
CA ILE A 85 3.74 4.20 -4.46
C ILE A 85 2.69 3.67 -3.50
N SER A 86 2.40 2.38 -3.53
CA SER A 86 1.50 1.75 -2.58
C SER A 86 2.26 0.92 -1.56
N LEU A 87 1.83 0.98 -0.32
CA LEU A 87 2.28 0.10 0.75
C LEU A 87 1.11 -0.77 1.19
N ILE A 88 1.31 -2.07 1.18
CA ILE A 88 0.38 -3.07 1.70
C ILE A 88 1.06 -3.94 2.75
N SER A 89 0.29 -4.51 3.64
CA SER A 89 0.73 -5.56 4.56
C SER A 89 0.24 -6.93 4.08
N ASP A 90 0.64 -7.99 4.75
CA ASP A 90 0.17 -9.34 4.43
C ASP A 90 -1.34 -9.49 4.65
N ALA A 91 -1.89 -8.75 5.60
CA ALA A 91 -3.32 -8.70 5.86
C ALA A 91 -3.72 -7.41 6.57
N GLY A 92 -4.83 -6.83 6.17
CA GLY A 92 -5.42 -5.66 6.83
C GLY A 92 -4.75 -4.33 6.49
N THR A 93 -4.74 -3.42 7.48
CA THR A 93 -4.22 -2.06 7.33
C THR A 93 -2.73 -2.01 7.70
N PRO A 94 -1.86 -1.56 6.77
CA PRO A 94 -0.42 -1.47 7.03
C PRO A 94 -0.04 -0.50 8.15
N VAL A 95 1.20 -0.58 8.60
CA VAL A 95 1.89 0.36 9.50
C VAL A 95 1.51 0.25 10.99
N ILE A 96 0.33 -0.20 11.34
CA ILE A 96 -0.10 -0.29 12.76
C ILE A 96 0.87 -1.16 13.56
N SER A 97 1.17 -2.38 13.06
CA SER A 97 2.16 -3.30 13.64
C SER A 97 3.26 -3.70 12.64
N ASP A 98 3.15 -3.23 11.42
CA ASP A 98 3.95 -3.62 10.26
C ASP A 98 5.01 -2.59 9.92
N PRO A 99 5.97 -2.92 9.02
CA PRO A 99 6.91 -1.96 8.45
C PRO A 99 6.20 -0.78 7.78
N GLY A 100 6.87 0.36 7.73
CA GLY A 100 6.36 1.55 7.03
C GLY A 100 6.62 2.86 7.75
N LYS A 101 6.96 2.83 9.03
CA LYS A 101 7.22 4.05 9.81
C LYS A 101 8.38 4.89 9.24
N ILE A 102 9.43 4.24 8.76
CA ILE A 102 10.59 4.91 8.13
C ILE A 102 10.14 5.59 6.84
N LEU A 103 9.40 4.88 5.99
CA LEU A 103 8.89 5.41 4.73
C LEU A 103 7.98 6.61 4.95
N ILE A 104 7.05 6.51 5.91
CA ILE A 104 6.15 7.60 6.27
C ILE A 104 6.93 8.82 6.77
N LYS A 105 7.90 8.61 7.63
CA LYS A 105 8.76 9.70 8.14
C LYS A 105 9.48 10.43 6.99
N GLU A 106 10.05 9.69 6.05
CA GLU A 106 10.70 10.28 4.88
C GLU A 106 9.71 11.05 3.99
N CYS A 107 8.50 10.52 3.80
CA CYS A 107 7.45 11.23 3.07
C CYS A 107 7.11 12.57 3.74
N VAL A 108 6.95 12.58 5.07
CA VAL A 108 6.67 13.80 5.83
C VAL A 108 7.80 14.82 5.67
N LEU A 109 9.05 14.39 5.83
CA LEU A 109 10.23 15.26 5.70
C LEU A 109 10.37 15.86 4.30
N LYS A 110 9.90 15.16 3.27
CA LYS A 110 9.98 15.59 1.88
C LYS A 110 8.68 16.20 1.34
N ASN A 111 7.72 16.47 2.22
CA ASN A 111 6.40 16.99 1.88
C ASN A 111 5.68 16.16 0.79
N MET A 112 5.91 14.87 0.78
CA MET A 112 5.22 13.95 -0.12
C MET A 112 3.88 13.55 0.48
N PRO A 113 2.76 13.67 -0.26
CA PRO A 113 1.45 13.28 0.24
C PRO A 113 1.39 11.82 0.67
N ILE A 114 0.71 11.57 1.80
CA ILE A 114 0.39 10.23 2.30
C ILE A 114 -1.12 10.10 2.31
N VAL A 115 -1.62 9.09 1.61
CA VAL A 115 -3.06 8.90 1.40
C VAL A 115 -3.49 7.55 1.95
N PRO A 116 -4.27 7.49 3.03
CA PRO A 116 -4.84 6.23 3.50
C PRO A 116 -5.98 5.80 2.57
N ILE A 117 -5.97 4.55 2.18
CA ILE A 117 -7.07 3.89 1.49
C ILE A 117 -7.74 2.95 2.49
N PRO A 118 -8.86 3.35 3.08
CA PRO A 118 -9.50 2.58 4.15
C PRO A 118 -10.00 1.23 3.65
N GLY A 119 -10.06 0.29 4.56
CA GLY A 119 -10.54 -1.05 4.31
C GLY A 119 -10.61 -1.85 5.60
N VAL A 120 -10.45 -3.15 5.50
CA VAL A 120 -10.57 -4.07 6.63
C VAL A 120 -9.45 -3.90 7.65
N SER A 121 -9.80 -4.10 8.90
CA SER A 121 -8.88 -4.17 10.03
C SER A 121 -9.37 -5.24 11.01
N SER A 122 -8.49 -6.15 11.38
CA SER A 122 -8.81 -7.18 12.38
C SER A 122 -9.14 -6.57 13.73
N VAL A 123 -8.55 -5.44 14.08
CA VAL A 123 -8.81 -4.71 15.32
C VAL A 123 -10.27 -4.27 15.41
N THR A 124 -10.76 -3.55 14.37
CA THR A 124 -12.15 -3.08 14.35
C THR A 124 -13.14 -4.21 14.14
N ALA A 125 -12.84 -5.20 13.32
CA ALA A 125 -13.69 -6.37 13.12
C ALA A 125 -13.86 -7.17 14.41
N THR A 126 -12.79 -7.43 15.16
CA THR A 126 -12.85 -8.12 16.45
C THR A 126 -13.56 -7.27 17.50
N ALA A 127 -13.32 -5.98 17.56
CA ALA A 127 -13.97 -5.09 18.51
C ALA A 127 -15.50 -4.97 18.28
N SER A 128 -16.00 -5.33 17.09
CA SER A 128 -17.42 -5.27 16.77
C SER A 128 -18.25 -6.42 17.30
N ILE A 129 -17.62 -7.50 17.77
CA ILE A 129 -18.26 -8.71 18.33
C ILE A 129 -17.86 -8.93 19.78
#